data_dd5d0065cbeb80ef7adfb5f72dd21a90
#
_entry.id   dd5d0065cbeb80ef7adfb5f72dd21a90
#
_cell.length_a   1.000
_cell.length_b   1.000
_cell.length_c   1.000
_cell.angle_alpha   90.00
_cell.angle_beta   90.00
_cell.angle_gamma   90.00
#
_symmetry.space_group_name_H-M   'P 1'
#
loop_
_entity.id
_entity.type
_entity.pdbx_description
1 polymer ?
#
loop_
_entity_poly.entity_id
_entity_poly.type
_entity_poly.pdbx_seq_one_letter_code
_entity_poly.pdbx_strand_id
1 'polypeptide(L)'
;MKKNIRCLLVMGLAMTLTAGMYGCKSSDKTLTITNVSYDATRDFYEEYNNLFEAYYESRYNEPVEVIQSHGGSGSQARSVVEGCNADVVTLALEHDISLIENTGLIDTGWEDEYENTSSPYTSTIVFLVRKGNPKGINDWNDLVKDGVEIITPDPKSSGGACWNFLAALSYAQVNYKDTGMQEQFLKKLYSNVSVLDSGARGSATTFVENNKGDVLIAWENEAMATVENYAGEYEIVNPSVSITAQPSVAVVDDNVRMNHSENAAAEYLGYLYSDEAQRLAAQYGYRPYNKNILNEFTDKFDITIRCTSIEDFGGWKEAYRKYFDDGALFDRIYNS
;
A
#
# COMPACT_ATOMS: atom_id res chain seq x y z
N MET A 1 -5.83 14.28 80.70
CA MET A 1 -6.65 15.09 81.62
C MET A 1 -7.68 15.87 80.79
N LYS A 2 -8.93 15.60 81.17
CA LYS A 2 -10.14 16.48 81.15
C LYS A 2 -10.57 17.09 79.83
N LYS A 3 -11.69 16.61 79.28
CA LYS A 3 -13.08 16.97 79.58
C LYS A 3 -13.41 18.36 79.00
N ASN A 4 -14.43 18.66 78.29
CA ASN A 4 -15.87 18.33 78.17
C ASN A 4 -16.46 19.15 76.98
N ILE A 5 -17.37 18.68 76.26
CA ILE A 5 -18.86 18.61 76.39
C ILE A 5 -19.57 19.81 75.77
N ARG A 6 -20.42 19.50 74.76
CA ARG A 6 -21.76 20.00 74.44
C ARG A 6 -21.96 21.46 73.98
N CYS A 7 -22.57 21.70 72.88
CA CYS A 7 -24.03 21.94 72.80
C CYS A 7 -24.54 21.89 71.39
N LEU A 8 -25.69 21.24 71.25
CA LEU A 8 -26.63 21.29 70.14
C LEU A 8 -27.19 22.71 69.96
N LEU A 9 -27.50 23.08 68.74
CA LEU A 9 -28.76 23.77 68.44
C LEU A 9 -29.12 23.55 66.96
N VAL A 10 -30.36 23.09 66.80
CA VAL A 10 -31.14 22.78 65.65
C VAL A 10 -31.78 24.09 65.13
N MET A 11 -31.83 24.25 63.83
CA MET A 11 -32.83 24.98 63.02
C MET A 11 -32.23 25.22 61.64
N GLY A 12 -32.79 24.89 60.51
CA GLY A 12 -34.12 24.69 60.06
C GLY A 12 -34.10 24.87 58.58
N LEU A 13 -34.44 23.88 57.88
CA LEU A 13 -35.14 23.76 56.61
C LEU A 13 -35.15 24.95 55.64
N ALA A 14 -34.49 24.84 54.52
CA ALA A 14 -34.99 25.32 53.22
C ALA A 14 -34.44 24.45 52.10
N MET A 15 -35.23 23.46 51.70
CA MET A 15 -35.02 22.69 50.48
C MET A 15 -35.34 23.57 49.25
N THR A 16 -34.35 24.06 48.55
CA THR A 16 -34.52 24.50 47.14
C THR A 16 -34.01 23.37 46.27
N LEU A 17 -34.94 22.58 45.73
CA LEU A 17 -34.68 21.67 44.61
C LEU A 17 -34.40 22.54 43.36
N THR A 18 -33.14 22.80 43.10
CA THR A 18 -32.69 23.09 41.75
C THR A 18 -32.46 21.75 41.07
N ALA A 19 -33.44 21.33 40.28
CA ALA A 19 -33.26 20.29 39.29
C ALA A 19 -32.22 20.77 38.28
N GLY A 20 -30.93 20.49 38.59
CA GLY A 20 -29.88 20.53 37.60
C GLY A 20 -30.21 19.46 36.58
N MET A 21 -30.63 19.88 35.40
CA MET A 21 -30.56 19.08 34.21
C MET A 21 -29.07 18.81 33.98
N TYR A 22 -28.55 17.72 34.53
CA TYR A 22 -27.39 17.06 34.00
C TYR A 22 -27.81 16.51 32.64
N GLY A 23 -27.61 17.31 31.60
CA GLY A 23 -27.53 16.78 30.26
C GLY A 23 -26.48 15.66 30.30
N CYS A 24 -26.94 14.45 30.09
CA CYS A 24 -26.04 13.40 29.67
C CYS A 24 -25.35 13.94 28.41
N LYS A 25 -24.11 14.43 28.55
CA LYS A 25 -23.18 14.39 27.43
C LYS A 25 -23.06 12.90 27.15
N SER A 26 -23.77 12.42 26.11
CA SER A 26 -23.33 11.19 25.45
C SER A 26 -21.85 11.42 25.22
N SER A 27 -20.99 10.55 25.71
CA SER A 27 -19.65 10.47 25.16
C SER A 27 -19.88 10.06 23.70
N ASP A 28 -19.88 11.05 22.81
CA ASP A 28 -19.86 10.77 21.38
C ASP A 28 -18.59 9.93 21.18
N LYS A 29 -18.80 8.62 21.05
CA LYS A 29 -17.73 7.68 20.78
C LYS A 29 -17.33 7.98 19.34
N THR A 30 -16.18 8.60 19.13
CA THR A 30 -15.65 8.85 17.80
C THR A 30 -15.68 7.54 17.00
N LEU A 31 -16.29 7.58 15.84
CA LEU A 31 -16.29 6.45 14.92
C LEU A 31 -14.84 6.17 14.51
N THR A 32 -14.44 4.91 14.57
CA THR A 32 -13.08 4.51 14.18
C THR A 32 -13.16 3.53 13.05
N ILE A 33 -12.35 3.72 12.02
CA ILE A 33 -12.12 2.74 10.95
C ILE A 33 -10.65 2.34 10.90
N THR A 34 -10.39 1.07 10.63
CA THR A 34 -9.04 0.53 10.51
C THR A 34 -8.73 0.19 9.06
N ASN A 35 -7.72 0.86 8.48
CA ASN A 35 -7.19 0.52 7.17
C ASN A 35 -5.94 -0.35 7.31
N VAL A 36 -5.99 -1.55 6.74
CA VAL A 36 -4.86 -2.47 6.63
C VAL A 36 -4.27 -2.35 5.23
N SER A 37 -3.04 -1.83 5.13
CA SER A 37 -2.42 -1.38 3.89
C SER A 37 -1.03 -2.00 3.66
N TYR A 38 -0.55 -1.94 2.42
CA TYR A 38 0.83 -2.34 2.10
C TYR A 38 1.84 -1.21 2.38
N ASP A 39 3.13 -1.59 2.53
CA ASP A 39 4.18 -0.71 3.07
C ASP A 39 4.38 0.62 2.33
N ALA A 40 4.36 0.61 1.01
CA ALA A 40 4.70 1.76 0.18
C ALA A 40 3.70 2.92 0.26
N THR A 41 2.52 2.71 0.87
CA THR A 41 1.46 3.71 0.97
C THR A 41 1.48 4.50 2.28
N ARG A 42 2.38 4.20 3.21
CA ARG A 42 2.36 4.77 4.57
C ARG A 42 2.23 6.30 4.57
N ASP A 43 3.15 6.97 3.90
CA ASP A 43 3.22 8.44 3.93
C ASP A 43 2.01 9.06 3.19
N PHE A 44 1.53 8.42 2.12
CA PHE A 44 0.31 8.81 1.42
C PHE A 44 -0.92 8.72 2.31
N TYR A 45 -1.14 7.58 2.99
CA TYR A 45 -2.32 7.41 3.82
C TYR A 45 -2.27 8.21 5.12
N GLU A 46 -1.09 8.57 5.64
CA GLU A 46 -0.98 9.51 6.75
C GLU A 46 -1.64 10.85 6.42
N GLU A 47 -1.36 11.37 5.22
CA GLU A 47 -1.94 12.65 4.79
C GLU A 47 -3.36 12.49 4.26
N TYR A 48 -3.65 11.38 3.57
CA TYR A 48 -5.00 11.07 3.10
C TYR A 48 -6.01 10.95 4.25
N ASN A 49 -5.62 10.36 5.37
CA ASN A 49 -6.50 10.22 6.53
C ASN A 49 -6.89 11.58 7.10
N ASN A 50 -5.94 12.51 7.24
CA ASN A 50 -6.23 13.87 7.68
C ASN A 50 -7.25 14.55 6.74
N LEU A 51 -7.07 14.34 5.44
CA LEU A 51 -7.96 14.88 4.42
C LEU A 51 -9.36 14.26 4.50
N PHE A 52 -9.43 12.95 4.63
CA PHE A 52 -10.70 12.21 4.73
C PHE A 52 -11.45 12.54 6.03
N GLU A 53 -10.78 12.58 7.17
CA GLU A 53 -11.38 12.91 8.48
C GLU A 53 -12.04 14.28 8.43
N ALA A 54 -11.37 15.29 7.87
CA ALA A 54 -11.93 16.62 7.69
C ALA A 54 -13.13 16.63 6.72
N TYR A 55 -13.05 15.89 5.62
CA TYR A 55 -14.14 15.72 4.67
C TYR A 55 -15.37 15.07 5.33
N TYR A 56 -15.16 13.96 6.04
CA TYR A 56 -16.24 13.19 6.67
C TYR A 56 -16.95 13.99 7.75
N GLU A 57 -16.20 14.64 8.65
CA GLU A 57 -16.76 15.53 9.67
C GLU A 57 -17.55 16.69 9.05
N SER A 58 -17.02 17.33 8.01
CA SER A 58 -17.70 18.42 7.31
C SER A 58 -19.04 17.98 6.68
N ARG A 59 -19.07 16.74 6.14
CA ARG A 59 -20.23 16.23 5.39
C ARG A 59 -21.31 15.66 6.29
N TYR A 60 -20.90 14.93 7.33
CA TYR A 60 -21.83 14.17 8.19
C TYR A 60 -22.02 14.78 9.58
N ASN A 61 -21.24 15.81 9.93
CA ASN A 61 -21.18 16.41 11.28
C ASN A 61 -20.88 15.34 12.35
N GLU A 62 -20.10 14.34 12.01
CA GLU A 62 -19.67 13.23 12.84
C GLU A 62 -18.16 13.04 12.68
N PRO A 63 -17.37 13.10 13.76
CA PRO A 63 -15.92 12.86 13.67
C PRO A 63 -15.62 11.37 13.46
N VAL A 64 -14.68 11.09 12.57
CA VAL A 64 -14.11 9.76 12.35
C VAL A 64 -12.61 9.79 12.63
N GLU A 65 -12.06 8.69 13.14
CA GLU A 65 -10.63 8.47 13.32
C GLU A 65 -10.20 7.27 12.48
N VAL A 66 -9.12 7.43 11.70
CA VAL A 66 -8.60 6.34 10.86
C VAL A 66 -7.33 5.76 11.47
N ILE A 67 -7.39 4.49 11.83
CA ILE A 67 -6.22 3.71 12.30
C ILE A 67 -5.56 3.01 11.13
N GLN A 68 -4.23 3.07 11.07
CA GLN A 68 -3.44 2.49 9.99
C GLN A 68 -2.58 1.31 10.46
N SER A 69 -2.57 0.23 9.65
CA SER A 69 -1.60 -0.85 9.75
C SER A 69 -0.87 -1.00 8.41
N HIS A 70 0.46 -1.05 8.42
CA HIS A 70 1.28 -1.19 7.22
C HIS A 70 2.26 -2.34 7.32
N GLY A 71 2.40 -3.10 6.24
CA GLY A 71 3.33 -4.22 6.14
C GLY A 71 3.38 -4.79 4.72
N GLY A 72 4.06 -5.89 4.52
CA GLY A 72 4.01 -6.60 3.22
C GLY A 72 2.58 -7.01 2.89
N SER A 73 2.12 -6.75 1.67
CA SER A 73 0.72 -6.92 1.25
C SER A 73 0.15 -8.31 1.59
N GLY A 74 0.84 -9.39 1.21
CA GLY A 74 0.42 -10.75 1.55
C GLY A 74 0.44 -11.05 3.06
N SER A 75 1.32 -10.39 3.83
CA SER A 75 1.33 -10.51 5.30
C SER A 75 0.13 -9.79 5.92
N GLN A 76 -0.24 -8.64 5.39
CA GLN A 76 -1.43 -7.90 5.80
C GLN A 76 -2.72 -8.66 5.49
N ALA A 77 -2.83 -9.23 4.30
CA ALA A 77 -3.97 -10.09 3.95
C ALA A 77 -4.12 -11.26 4.93
N ARG A 78 -3.03 -11.97 5.22
CA ARG A 78 -3.04 -13.06 6.21
C ARG A 78 -3.44 -12.59 7.60
N SER A 79 -2.98 -11.42 8.05
CA SER A 79 -3.38 -10.90 9.36
C SER A 79 -4.89 -10.64 9.46
N VAL A 80 -5.52 -10.17 8.38
CA VAL A 80 -6.98 -10.00 8.32
C VAL A 80 -7.69 -11.36 8.39
N VAL A 81 -7.24 -12.33 7.60
CA VAL A 81 -7.76 -13.71 7.65
C VAL A 81 -7.61 -14.34 9.04
N GLU A 82 -6.54 -14.02 9.77
CA GLU A 82 -6.25 -14.49 11.13
C GLU A 82 -6.99 -13.70 12.23
N GLY A 83 -7.81 -12.70 11.85
CA GLY A 83 -8.71 -11.99 12.78
C GLY A 83 -8.28 -10.57 13.13
N CYS A 84 -7.40 -9.93 12.36
CA CYS A 84 -7.19 -8.49 12.45
C CYS A 84 -8.50 -7.79 12.05
N ASN A 85 -9.03 -6.94 12.94
CA ASN A 85 -10.31 -6.26 12.74
C ASN A 85 -10.14 -5.03 11.82
N ALA A 86 -9.84 -5.28 10.54
CA ALA A 86 -9.76 -4.26 9.52
C ALA A 86 -11.17 -3.91 9.01
N ASP A 87 -11.47 -2.63 8.85
CA ASP A 87 -12.70 -2.17 8.18
C ASP A 87 -12.51 -2.08 6.67
N VAL A 88 -11.32 -1.70 6.24
CA VAL A 88 -10.94 -1.65 4.83
C VAL A 88 -9.54 -2.23 4.64
N VAL A 89 -9.31 -2.75 3.46
CA VAL A 89 -7.98 -3.17 3.00
C VAL A 89 -7.58 -2.38 1.75
N THR A 90 -6.31 -1.99 1.70
CA THR A 90 -5.71 -1.29 0.55
C THR A 90 -4.38 -1.98 0.25
N LEU A 91 -4.43 -3.00 -0.63
CA LEU A 91 -3.36 -3.96 -0.82
C LEU A 91 -2.70 -3.82 -2.19
N ALA A 92 -1.49 -4.32 -2.32
CA ALA A 92 -0.72 -4.20 -3.56
C ALA A 92 -1.24 -5.13 -4.67
N LEU A 93 -1.97 -6.19 -4.33
CA LEU A 93 -2.45 -7.20 -5.26
C LEU A 93 -3.94 -7.47 -5.05
N GLU A 94 -4.71 -7.56 -6.12
CA GLU A 94 -6.04 -8.14 -6.16
C GLU A 94 -6.06 -9.55 -5.53
N HIS A 95 -5.04 -10.36 -5.83
CA HIS A 95 -4.87 -11.70 -5.26
C HIS A 95 -4.90 -11.71 -3.73
N ASP A 96 -4.27 -10.72 -3.08
CA ASP A 96 -4.22 -10.63 -1.63
C ASP A 96 -5.62 -10.31 -1.04
N ILE A 97 -6.43 -9.52 -1.75
CA ILE A 97 -7.84 -9.27 -1.38
C ILE A 97 -8.68 -10.53 -1.61
N SER A 98 -8.47 -11.23 -2.73
CA SER A 98 -9.16 -12.50 -3.01
C SER A 98 -8.87 -13.59 -1.96
N LEU A 99 -7.72 -13.58 -1.28
CA LEU A 99 -7.46 -14.47 -0.14
C LEU A 99 -8.41 -14.19 1.03
N ILE A 100 -8.75 -12.92 1.27
CA ILE A 100 -9.68 -12.50 2.32
C ILE A 100 -11.12 -12.83 1.89
N GLU A 101 -11.49 -12.52 0.64
CA GLU A 101 -12.79 -12.87 0.05
C GLU A 101 -13.10 -14.37 0.18
N ASN A 102 -12.13 -15.24 -0.10
CA ASN A 102 -12.27 -16.69 0.01
C ASN A 102 -12.62 -17.19 1.43
N THR A 103 -12.43 -16.36 2.46
CA THR A 103 -12.86 -16.66 3.83
C THR A 103 -14.28 -16.18 4.13
N GLY A 104 -14.89 -15.40 3.24
CA GLY A 104 -16.21 -14.80 3.41
C GLY A 104 -16.20 -13.48 4.21
N LEU A 105 -15.04 -12.93 4.55
CA LEU A 105 -14.93 -11.64 5.23
C LEU A 105 -15.21 -10.44 4.30
N ILE A 106 -14.95 -10.61 3.00
CA ILE A 106 -15.26 -9.66 1.93
C ILE A 106 -16.32 -10.30 1.03
N ASP A 107 -17.33 -9.55 0.68
CA ASP A 107 -18.39 -10.01 -0.22
C ASP A 107 -17.87 -10.15 -1.66
N THR A 108 -18.44 -11.07 -2.43
CA THR A 108 -18.07 -11.29 -3.84
C THR A 108 -18.47 -10.09 -4.70
N GLY A 109 -17.62 -9.72 -5.65
CA GLY A 109 -17.86 -8.61 -6.58
C GLY A 109 -17.28 -7.27 -6.09
N TRP A 110 -16.42 -7.30 -5.09
CA TRP A 110 -15.72 -6.13 -4.57
C TRP A 110 -14.92 -5.39 -5.65
N GLU A 111 -14.47 -6.08 -6.71
CA GLU A 111 -13.73 -5.46 -7.81
C GLU A 111 -14.58 -4.43 -8.59
N ASP A 112 -15.89 -4.59 -8.58
CA ASP A 112 -16.84 -3.73 -9.28
C ASP A 112 -17.48 -2.64 -8.37
N GLU A 113 -17.10 -2.56 -7.09
CA GLU A 113 -17.64 -1.56 -6.16
C GLU A 113 -17.16 -0.15 -6.45
N TYR A 114 -15.93 -0.02 -6.93
CA TYR A 114 -15.33 1.27 -7.27
C TYR A 114 -14.79 1.25 -8.70
N GLU A 115 -14.55 2.45 -9.25
CA GLU A 115 -14.03 2.60 -10.60
C GLU A 115 -12.65 1.90 -10.79
N ASN A 116 -12.31 1.55 -12.03
CA ASN A 116 -11.05 0.94 -12.40
C ASN A 116 -10.75 -0.37 -11.65
N THR A 117 -11.75 -1.26 -11.53
CA THR A 117 -11.64 -2.52 -10.77
C THR A 117 -11.15 -2.30 -9.33
N SER A 118 -11.78 -1.35 -8.65
CA SER A 118 -11.44 -0.93 -7.27
C SER A 118 -9.95 -0.59 -7.09
N SER A 119 -9.35 0.06 -8.11
CA SER A 119 -7.96 0.52 -8.09
C SER A 119 -7.88 2.04 -8.30
N PRO A 120 -7.77 2.84 -7.21
CA PRO A 120 -7.89 4.30 -7.28
C PRO A 120 -6.67 4.99 -7.91
N TYR A 121 -5.54 4.35 -7.94
CA TYR A 121 -4.28 4.84 -8.51
C TYR A 121 -3.43 3.67 -8.99
N THR A 122 -2.39 3.99 -9.77
CA THR A 122 -1.42 3.00 -10.26
C THR A 122 0.01 3.44 -9.96
N SER A 123 0.95 2.56 -10.18
CA SER A 123 2.38 2.85 -10.19
C SER A 123 3.06 2.04 -11.30
N THR A 124 4.35 2.17 -11.43
CA THR A 124 5.16 1.32 -12.30
C THR A 124 6.48 0.96 -11.62
N ILE A 125 7.22 0.04 -12.22
CA ILE A 125 8.52 -0.39 -11.67
C ILE A 125 9.64 0.34 -12.38
N VAL A 126 10.53 0.91 -11.59
CA VAL A 126 11.72 1.65 -12.02
C VAL A 126 12.96 1.15 -11.29
N PHE A 127 14.12 1.66 -11.66
CA PHE A 127 15.37 1.42 -10.94
C PHE A 127 15.79 2.67 -10.18
N LEU A 128 16.12 2.50 -8.91
CA LEU A 128 16.80 3.51 -8.14
C LEU A 128 18.30 3.18 -8.10
N VAL A 129 19.13 4.10 -8.57
CA VAL A 129 20.59 3.94 -8.61
C VAL A 129 21.27 5.06 -7.84
N ARG A 130 22.53 4.84 -7.46
CA ARG A 130 23.31 5.88 -6.81
C ARG A 130 23.66 6.98 -7.80
N LYS A 131 23.88 8.20 -7.29
CA LYS A 131 24.23 9.38 -8.09
C LYS A 131 25.35 9.10 -9.08
N GLY A 132 25.12 9.54 -10.31
CA GLY A 132 26.04 9.36 -11.44
C GLY A 132 26.04 7.95 -11.99
N ASN A 133 25.14 7.09 -11.53
CA ASN A 133 24.94 5.72 -12.04
C ASN A 133 26.26 4.94 -12.27
N PRO A 134 27.03 4.64 -11.23
CA PRO A 134 28.41 4.12 -11.38
C PRO A 134 28.50 2.79 -12.14
N LYS A 135 27.42 2.01 -12.15
CA LYS A 135 27.34 0.72 -12.87
C LYS A 135 26.81 0.85 -14.29
N GLY A 136 26.36 2.04 -14.71
CA GLY A 136 25.79 2.28 -16.01
C GLY A 136 24.54 1.46 -16.28
N ILE A 137 23.63 1.41 -15.28
CA ILE A 137 22.35 0.74 -15.38
C ILE A 137 21.39 1.61 -16.17
N ASN A 138 20.94 1.14 -17.35
CA ASN A 138 20.01 1.86 -18.22
C ASN A 138 18.74 1.05 -18.49
N ASP A 139 18.83 -0.29 -18.42
CA ASP A 139 17.71 -1.18 -18.68
C ASP A 139 17.90 -2.53 -17.97
N TRP A 140 16.91 -3.38 -17.97
CA TRP A 140 16.87 -4.70 -17.36
C TRP A 140 18.08 -5.58 -17.72
N ASN A 141 18.59 -5.45 -18.97
CA ASN A 141 19.75 -6.24 -19.41
C ASN A 141 21.06 -5.83 -18.72
N ASP A 142 21.11 -4.66 -18.11
CA ASP A 142 22.25 -4.24 -17.31
C ASP A 142 22.26 -4.91 -15.94
N LEU A 143 21.09 -5.29 -15.43
CA LEU A 143 20.94 -5.96 -14.14
C LEU A 143 21.50 -7.39 -14.13
N VAL A 144 21.62 -8.02 -15.31
CA VAL A 144 22.18 -9.37 -15.45
C VAL A 144 23.69 -9.39 -15.71
N LYS A 145 24.36 -8.23 -15.69
CA LYS A 145 25.83 -8.15 -15.83
C LYS A 145 26.53 -8.68 -14.58
N ASP A 146 27.69 -9.29 -14.75
CA ASP A 146 28.49 -9.74 -13.63
C ASP A 146 28.96 -8.55 -12.77
N GLY A 147 28.87 -8.71 -11.44
CA GLY A 147 29.28 -7.69 -10.48
C GLY A 147 28.28 -6.55 -10.29
N VAL A 148 27.05 -6.69 -10.77
CA VAL A 148 25.92 -5.86 -10.38
C VAL A 148 25.20 -6.51 -9.20
N GLU A 149 25.00 -5.76 -8.12
CA GLU A 149 24.28 -6.20 -6.93
C GLU A 149 22.89 -5.54 -6.90
N ILE A 150 21.86 -6.39 -6.90
CA ILE A 150 20.45 -5.96 -6.91
C ILE A 150 19.88 -6.09 -5.50
N ILE A 151 19.07 -5.10 -5.11
CA ILE A 151 18.18 -5.17 -3.95
C ILE A 151 16.73 -5.19 -4.47
N THR A 152 15.93 -6.09 -3.95
CA THR A 152 14.48 -6.18 -4.22
C THR A 152 13.80 -6.94 -3.09
N PRO A 153 12.51 -6.70 -2.79
CA PRO A 153 11.81 -7.50 -1.81
C PRO A 153 11.47 -8.91 -2.33
N ASP A 154 11.07 -9.79 -1.41
CA ASP A 154 10.73 -11.19 -1.68
C ASP A 154 9.27 -11.31 -2.17
N PRO A 155 9.01 -11.86 -3.36
CA PRO A 155 7.65 -12.10 -3.85
C PRO A 155 6.79 -13.03 -2.98
N LYS A 156 7.39 -13.83 -2.10
CA LYS A 156 6.65 -14.70 -1.17
C LYS A 156 6.01 -13.93 0.00
N SER A 157 6.46 -12.72 0.28
CA SER A 157 5.97 -11.91 1.40
C SER A 157 5.47 -10.52 0.99
N SER A 158 5.95 -10.01 -0.14
CA SER A 158 5.67 -8.67 -0.64
C SER A 158 4.94 -8.70 -1.98
N GLY A 159 3.71 -8.22 -2.01
CA GLY A 159 2.99 -8.02 -3.27
C GLY A 159 3.70 -7.04 -4.20
N GLY A 160 4.39 -6.03 -3.66
CA GLY A 160 5.22 -5.13 -4.45
C GLY A 160 6.33 -5.87 -5.23
N ALA A 161 6.90 -6.91 -4.63
CA ALA A 161 7.92 -7.73 -5.29
C ALA A 161 7.34 -8.62 -6.41
N CYS A 162 6.07 -9.02 -6.31
CA CYS A 162 5.40 -9.71 -7.42
C CYS A 162 5.35 -8.83 -8.67
N TRP A 163 5.05 -7.54 -8.51
CA TRP A 163 5.10 -6.58 -9.59
C TRP A 163 6.51 -6.37 -10.15
N ASN A 164 7.55 -6.33 -9.28
CA ASN A 164 8.95 -6.26 -9.71
C ASN A 164 9.33 -7.47 -10.59
N PHE A 165 8.93 -8.67 -10.16
CA PHE A 165 9.15 -9.90 -10.93
C PHE A 165 8.44 -9.88 -12.29
N LEU A 166 7.15 -9.48 -12.30
CA LEU A 166 6.37 -9.41 -13.53
C LEU A 166 6.89 -8.34 -14.49
N ALA A 167 7.42 -7.22 -13.99
CA ALA A 167 8.09 -6.22 -14.83
C ALA A 167 9.35 -6.78 -15.51
N ALA A 168 10.18 -7.51 -14.77
CA ALA A 168 11.35 -8.20 -15.32
C ALA A 168 10.95 -9.26 -16.37
N LEU A 169 9.89 -10.02 -16.07
CA LEU A 169 9.35 -11.01 -17.00
C LEU A 169 8.75 -10.35 -18.25
N SER A 170 8.08 -9.19 -18.12
CA SER A 170 7.58 -8.40 -19.26
C SER A 170 8.71 -8.02 -20.22
N TYR A 171 9.83 -7.54 -19.67
CA TYR A 171 11.01 -7.27 -20.46
C TYR A 171 11.54 -8.53 -21.17
N ALA A 172 11.60 -9.66 -20.44
CA ALA A 172 12.06 -10.92 -20.98
C ALA A 172 11.14 -11.40 -22.14
N GLN A 173 9.83 -11.29 -21.99
CA GLN A 173 8.85 -11.68 -23.03
C GLN A 173 8.96 -10.82 -24.29
N VAL A 174 9.25 -9.52 -24.15
CA VAL A 174 9.45 -8.62 -25.28
C VAL A 174 10.74 -8.94 -26.05
N ASN A 175 11.81 -9.31 -25.34
CA ASN A 175 13.13 -9.45 -25.92
C ASN A 175 13.51 -10.90 -26.29
N TYR A 176 12.88 -11.91 -25.66
CA TYR A 176 13.17 -13.32 -25.90
C TYR A 176 11.90 -14.09 -26.28
N LYS A 177 11.90 -14.70 -27.47
CA LYS A 177 10.73 -15.46 -27.97
C LYS A 177 10.60 -16.83 -27.30
N ASP A 178 11.69 -17.40 -26.85
CA ASP A 178 11.75 -18.73 -26.23
C ASP A 178 11.59 -18.60 -24.70
N THR A 179 10.66 -19.39 -24.12
CA THR A 179 10.39 -19.35 -22.68
C THR A 179 11.57 -19.80 -21.83
N GLY A 180 12.42 -20.72 -22.34
CA GLY A 180 13.64 -21.11 -21.66
C GLY A 180 14.65 -19.97 -21.57
N MET A 181 14.72 -19.11 -22.60
CA MET A 181 15.57 -17.90 -22.54
C MET A 181 15.00 -16.86 -21.57
N GLN A 182 13.68 -16.73 -21.46
CA GLN A 182 13.02 -15.86 -20.47
C GLN A 182 13.35 -16.33 -19.06
N GLU A 183 13.26 -17.64 -18.79
CA GLU A 183 13.60 -18.22 -17.48
C GLU A 183 15.11 -18.06 -17.17
N GLN A 184 15.98 -18.24 -18.15
CA GLN A 184 17.42 -18.02 -17.98
C GLN A 184 17.74 -16.56 -17.64
N PHE A 185 17.08 -15.60 -18.27
CA PHE A 185 17.21 -14.19 -17.97
C PHE A 185 16.80 -13.90 -16.50
N LEU A 186 15.63 -14.36 -16.08
CA LEU A 186 15.18 -14.19 -14.71
C LEU A 186 16.09 -14.87 -13.70
N LYS A 187 16.56 -16.09 -13.99
CA LYS A 187 17.55 -16.79 -13.16
C LYS A 187 18.82 -15.97 -12.99
N LYS A 188 19.34 -15.41 -14.08
CA LYS A 188 20.53 -14.56 -14.03
C LYS A 188 20.28 -13.27 -13.26
N LEU A 189 19.11 -12.64 -13.42
CA LEU A 189 18.72 -11.46 -12.67
C LEU A 189 18.70 -11.77 -11.17
N TYR A 190 17.98 -12.82 -10.76
CA TYR A 190 17.87 -13.20 -9.35
C TYR A 190 19.17 -13.75 -8.76
N SER A 191 20.10 -14.26 -9.59
CA SER A 191 21.45 -14.61 -9.11
C SER A 191 22.30 -13.39 -8.71
N ASN A 192 21.96 -12.21 -9.19
CA ASN A 192 22.56 -10.94 -8.83
C ASN A 192 21.85 -10.24 -7.65
N VAL A 193 20.74 -10.79 -7.16
CA VAL A 193 20.04 -10.26 -5.98
C VAL A 193 20.82 -10.65 -4.74
N SER A 194 21.38 -9.64 -4.07
CA SER A 194 22.20 -9.83 -2.86
C SER A 194 21.37 -9.85 -1.58
N VAL A 195 20.19 -9.22 -1.58
CA VAL A 195 19.25 -9.21 -0.46
C VAL A 195 17.81 -9.27 -0.98
N LEU A 196 17.03 -10.18 -0.41
CA LEU A 196 15.57 -10.24 -0.51
C LEU A 196 14.96 -9.82 0.84
N ASP A 197 14.46 -8.61 0.91
CA ASP A 197 13.78 -8.12 2.12
C ASP A 197 12.31 -8.54 2.15
N SER A 198 11.70 -8.54 3.35
CA SER A 198 10.30 -8.96 3.52
C SER A 198 9.26 -8.00 2.91
N GLY A 199 9.66 -6.77 2.55
CA GLY A 199 8.81 -5.74 1.98
C GLY A 199 9.61 -4.63 1.33
N ALA A 200 8.93 -3.76 0.59
CA ALA A 200 9.53 -2.68 -0.17
C ALA A 200 10.31 -1.69 0.72
N ARG A 201 9.76 -1.33 1.88
CA ARG A 201 10.46 -0.45 2.84
C ARG A 201 11.74 -1.07 3.38
N GLY A 202 11.76 -2.39 3.65
CA GLY A 202 12.97 -3.12 4.02
C GLY A 202 14.06 -3.00 2.96
N SER A 203 13.69 -3.18 1.68
CA SER A 203 14.60 -3.04 0.55
C SER A 203 15.11 -1.60 0.39
N ALA A 204 14.26 -0.59 0.59
CA ALA A 204 14.68 0.81 0.58
C ALA A 204 15.68 1.08 1.74
N THR A 205 15.41 0.62 2.96
CA THR A 205 16.35 0.72 4.09
C THR A 205 17.68 0.01 3.79
N THR A 206 17.63 -1.20 3.24
CA THR A 206 18.83 -1.96 2.86
C THR A 206 19.67 -1.20 1.83
N PHE A 207 19.02 -0.63 0.82
CA PHE A 207 19.71 0.12 -0.23
C PHE A 207 20.19 1.49 0.24
N VAL A 208 19.33 2.28 0.88
CA VAL A 208 19.59 3.68 1.23
C VAL A 208 20.39 3.79 2.53
N GLU A 209 19.85 3.26 3.64
CA GLU A 209 20.45 3.46 4.97
C GLU A 209 21.64 2.53 5.22
N ASN A 210 21.54 1.26 4.79
CA ASN A 210 22.62 0.28 4.95
C ASN A 210 23.65 0.34 3.82
N ASN A 211 23.43 1.17 2.79
CA ASN A 211 24.31 1.40 1.66
C ASN A 211 24.72 0.12 0.91
N LYS A 212 23.79 -0.84 0.77
CA LYS A 212 24.01 -2.11 0.06
C LYS A 212 23.46 -2.06 -1.35
N GLY A 213 24.03 -2.88 -2.23
CA GLY A 213 23.64 -3.01 -3.62
C GLY A 213 24.00 -1.82 -4.50
N ASP A 214 23.91 -2.03 -5.80
CA ASP A 214 24.17 -1.04 -6.85
C ASP A 214 22.86 -0.44 -7.39
N VAL A 215 21.79 -1.23 -7.35
CA VAL A 215 20.47 -0.88 -7.87
C VAL A 215 19.38 -1.48 -6.98
N LEU A 216 18.34 -0.68 -6.72
CA LEU A 216 17.08 -1.12 -6.12
C LEU A 216 16.03 -1.19 -7.23
N ILE A 217 15.40 -2.35 -7.41
CA ILE A 217 14.17 -2.47 -8.20
C ILE A 217 13.03 -2.00 -7.31
N ALA A 218 12.43 -0.86 -7.64
CA ALA A 218 11.48 -0.15 -6.79
C ALA A 218 10.21 0.23 -7.55
N TRP A 219 9.18 0.49 -6.79
CA TRP A 219 8.01 1.21 -7.28
C TRP A 219 8.36 2.67 -7.51
N GLU A 220 7.76 3.27 -8.54
CA GLU A 220 8.03 4.65 -8.96
C GLU A 220 7.82 5.65 -7.81
N ASN A 221 6.74 5.52 -7.04
CA ASN A 221 6.46 6.38 -5.89
C ASN A 221 7.54 6.29 -4.79
N GLU A 222 8.06 5.10 -4.50
CA GLU A 222 9.12 4.92 -3.50
C GLU A 222 10.47 5.47 -4.00
N ALA A 223 10.76 5.28 -5.28
CA ALA A 223 11.96 5.86 -5.90
C ALA A 223 11.90 7.39 -5.89
N MET A 224 10.74 7.98 -6.22
CA MET A 224 10.53 9.43 -6.16
C MET A 224 10.69 9.99 -4.74
N ALA A 225 10.05 9.36 -3.75
CA ALA A 225 10.18 9.74 -2.35
C ALA A 225 11.64 9.65 -1.87
N THR A 226 12.39 8.64 -2.31
CA THR A 226 13.81 8.50 -1.96
C THR A 226 14.64 9.62 -2.56
N VAL A 227 14.45 9.95 -3.85
CA VAL A 227 15.19 11.04 -4.51
C VAL A 227 14.86 12.40 -3.87
N GLU A 228 13.63 12.60 -3.42
CA GLU A 228 13.23 13.82 -2.73
C GLU A 228 13.86 13.92 -1.33
N ASN A 229 13.79 12.84 -0.54
CA ASN A 229 14.30 12.81 0.83
C ASN A 229 15.84 12.83 0.91
N TYR A 230 16.52 12.28 -0.11
CA TYR A 230 17.99 12.21 -0.21
C TYR A 230 18.49 12.96 -1.45
N ALA A 231 18.13 14.25 -1.54
CA ALA A 231 18.36 15.08 -2.71
C ALA A 231 19.82 15.03 -3.18
N GLY A 232 20.02 14.57 -4.40
CA GLY A 232 21.32 14.52 -5.05
C GLY A 232 22.18 13.30 -4.71
N GLU A 233 21.66 12.30 -4.00
CA GLU A 233 22.37 11.04 -3.68
C GLU A 233 21.95 9.87 -4.59
N TYR A 234 20.76 9.93 -5.15
CA TYR A 234 20.15 8.88 -5.98
C TYR A 234 19.58 9.43 -7.27
N GLU A 235 19.41 8.55 -8.25
CA GLU A 235 18.80 8.85 -9.56
C GLU A 235 17.82 7.73 -9.92
N ILE A 236 16.70 8.10 -10.58
CA ILE A 236 15.74 7.14 -11.12
C ILE A 236 16.13 6.83 -12.55
N VAL A 237 16.15 5.55 -12.89
CA VAL A 237 16.32 5.05 -14.26
C VAL A 237 15.01 4.35 -14.67
N ASN A 238 14.38 4.87 -15.70
CA ASN A 238 13.19 4.29 -16.29
C ASN A 238 13.58 3.19 -17.27
N PRO A 239 13.15 1.92 -17.06
CA PRO A 239 13.44 0.84 -18.00
C PRO A 239 12.63 0.97 -19.29
N SER A 240 13.09 0.33 -20.38
CA SER A 240 12.39 0.32 -21.67
C SER A 240 11.02 -0.36 -21.62
N VAL A 241 10.85 -1.34 -20.72
CA VAL A 241 9.61 -2.09 -20.49
C VAL A 241 9.39 -2.19 -19.00
N SER A 242 8.18 -1.96 -18.55
CA SER A 242 7.75 -2.15 -17.17
C SER A 242 6.33 -2.74 -17.13
N ILE A 243 5.65 -2.63 -16.00
CA ILE A 243 4.27 -3.08 -15.78
C ILE A 243 3.47 -1.98 -15.10
N THR A 244 2.20 -1.85 -15.44
CA THR A 244 1.26 -1.03 -14.67
C THR A 244 0.89 -1.79 -13.41
N ALA A 245 1.43 -1.37 -12.27
CA ALA A 245 1.08 -1.91 -10.97
C ALA A 245 -0.22 -1.27 -10.50
N GLN A 246 -1.23 -2.10 -10.21
CA GLN A 246 -2.58 -1.70 -9.82
C GLN A 246 -2.87 -2.20 -8.40
N PRO A 247 -2.63 -1.39 -7.35
CA PRO A 247 -3.09 -1.70 -6.01
C PRO A 247 -4.62 -1.70 -5.97
N SER A 248 -5.19 -2.62 -5.20
CA SER A 248 -6.63 -2.77 -5.09
C SER A 248 -7.12 -2.43 -3.68
N VAL A 249 -8.36 -1.99 -3.57
CA VAL A 249 -9.00 -1.61 -2.31
C VAL A 249 -10.34 -2.33 -2.15
N ALA A 250 -10.68 -2.71 -0.93
CA ALA A 250 -11.98 -3.33 -0.63
C ALA A 250 -12.43 -3.05 0.80
N VAL A 251 -13.74 -3.02 1.02
CA VAL A 251 -14.36 -3.06 2.35
C VAL A 251 -14.27 -4.48 2.89
N VAL A 252 -14.02 -4.63 4.19
CA VAL A 252 -14.08 -5.92 4.88
C VAL A 252 -15.47 -6.07 5.48
N ASP A 253 -16.42 -6.57 4.69
CA ASP A 253 -17.85 -6.51 4.93
C ASP A 253 -18.29 -7.05 6.28
N ASP A 254 -17.80 -8.21 6.68
CA ASP A 254 -18.16 -8.81 7.97
C ASP A 254 -17.69 -7.96 9.15
N ASN A 255 -16.51 -7.35 9.03
CA ASN A 255 -15.97 -6.49 10.09
C ASN A 255 -16.76 -5.17 10.20
N VAL A 256 -17.02 -4.49 9.07
CA VAL A 256 -17.77 -3.22 9.12
C VAL A 256 -19.19 -3.40 9.64
N ARG A 257 -19.85 -4.54 9.34
CA ARG A 257 -21.17 -4.90 9.92
C ARG A 257 -21.07 -5.07 11.45
N MET A 258 -20.01 -5.69 11.95
CA MET A 258 -19.79 -5.84 13.40
C MET A 258 -19.42 -4.51 14.09
N ASN A 259 -18.65 -3.66 13.41
CA ASN A 259 -18.15 -2.40 13.94
C ASN A 259 -19.17 -1.26 13.76
N HIS A 260 -20.21 -1.45 12.96
CA HIS A 260 -21.17 -0.41 12.54
C HIS A 260 -20.49 0.77 11.83
N SER A 261 -19.50 0.46 10.97
CA SER A 261 -18.66 1.40 10.25
C SER A 261 -18.91 1.39 8.74
N GLU A 262 -19.96 0.70 8.26
CA GLU A 262 -20.22 0.45 6.83
C GLU A 262 -20.18 1.74 5.99
N ASN A 263 -20.88 2.78 6.44
CA ASN A 263 -20.93 4.04 5.70
C ASN A 263 -19.55 4.74 5.66
N ALA A 264 -18.83 4.77 6.78
CA ALA A 264 -17.53 5.43 6.86
C ALA A 264 -16.46 4.69 6.05
N ALA A 265 -16.49 3.36 6.07
CA ALA A 265 -15.58 2.52 5.28
C ALA A 265 -15.83 2.71 3.76
N ALA A 266 -17.09 2.67 3.33
CA ALA A 266 -17.44 2.90 1.92
C ALA A 266 -17.08 4.32 1.46
N GLU A 267 -17.35 5.35 2.27
CA GLU A 267 -16.96 6.72 1.99
C GLU A 267 -15.45 6.91 1.97
N TYR A 268 -14.71 6.21 2.87
CA TYR A 268 -13.25 6.25 2.89
C TYR A 268 -12.65 5.75 1.57
N LEU A 269 -13.09 4.62 1.07
CA LEU A 269 -12.61 4.10 -0.22
C LEU A 269 -13.13 4.92 -1.40
N GLY A 270 -14.40 5.36 -1.36
CA GLY A 270 -14.98 6.22 -2.40
C GLY A 270 -14.29 7.56 -2.55
N TYR A 271 -13.85 8.16 -1.44
CA TYR A 271 -13.16 9.46 -1.45
C TYR A 271 -11.77 9.40 -2.11
N LEU A 272 -11.13 8.20 -2.20
CA LEU A 272 -9.89 8.01 -2.98
C LEU A 272 -10.03 8.42 -4.46
N TYR A 273 -11.25 8.40 -4.99
CA TYR A 273 -11.55 8.78 -6.37
C TYR A 273 -11.92 10.27 -6.53
N SER A 274 -11.98 11.03 -5.44
CA SER A 274 -12.19 12.47 -5.50
C SER A 274 -11.00 13.18 -6.16
N ASP A 275 -11.27 14.30 -6.82
CA ASP A 275 -10.21 15.11 -7.44
C ASP A 275 -9.10 15.51 -6.45
N GLU A 276 -9.47 15.74 -5.20
CA GLU A 276 -8.56 16.15 -4.14
C GLU A 276 -7.62 14.99 -3.73
N ALA A 277 -8.18 13.81 -3.49
CA ALA A 277 -7.41 12.61 -3.16
C ALA A 277 -6.53 12.14 -4.34
N GLN A 278 -7.02 12.29 -5.57
CA GLN A 278 -6.25 11.98 -6.77
C GLN A 278 -5.04 12.91 -6.96
N ARG A 279 -5.18 14.22 -6.66
CA ARG A 279 -4.04 15.14 -6.65
C ARG A 279 -3.05 14.81 -5.53
N LEU A 280 -3.56 14.44 -4.36
CA LEU A 280 -2.71 13.99 -3.26
C LEU A 280 -1.94 12.72 -3.66
N ALA A 281 -2.59 11.73 -4.27
CA ALA A 281 -1.92 10.53 -4.77
C ALA A 281 -0.78 10.88 -5.75
N ALA A 282 -1.01 11.82 -6.68
CA ALA A 282 0.02 12.29 -7.60
C ALA A 282 1.19 12.98 -6.88
N GLN A 283 0.93 13.77 -5.84
CA GLN A 283 1.97 14.40 -5.03
C GLN A 283 2.88 13.36 -4.37
N TYR A 284 2.31 12.24 -3.94
CA TYR A 284 3.04 11.10 -3.36
C TYR A 284 3.60 10.10 -4.39
N GLY A 285 3.57 10.44 -5.68
CA GLY A 285 4.18 9.63 -6.75
C GLY A 285 3.33 8.46 -7.24
N TYR A 286 2.06 8.40 -6.85
CA TYR A 286 1.10 7.48 -7.45
C TYR A 286 0.47 8.10 -8.68
N ARG A 287 0.31 7.34 -9.76
CA ARG A 287 -0.33 7.80 -11.00
C ARG A 287 -1.84 7.80 -10.82
N PRO A 288 -2.51 8.96 -10.82
CA PRO A 288 -3.96 9.03 -10.66
C PRO A 288 -4.72 8.20 -11.70
N TYR A 289 -5.81 7.58 -11.28
CA TYR A 289 -6.79 6.99 -12.19
C TYR A 289 -7.43 8.07 -13.08
N ASN A 290 -7.74 9.23 -12.50
CA ASN A 290 -8.30 10.36 -13.23
C ASN A 290 -7.26 10.95 -14.20
N LYS A 291 -7.48 10.69 -15.51
CA LYS A 291 -6.57 11.13 -16.58
C LYS A 291 -6.40 12.65 -16.66
N ASN A 292 -7.41 13.42 -16.28
CA ASN A 292 -7.31 14.88 -16.30
C ASN A 292 -6.32 15.34 -15.23
N ILE A 293 -6.39 14.74 -14.04
CA ILE A 293 -5.46 15.03 -12.96
C ILE A 293 -4.06 14.49 -13.29
N LEU A 294 -3.95 13.29 -13.84
CA LEU A 294 -2.64 12.76 -14.28
C LEU A 294 -1.95 13.73 -15.25
N ASN A 295 -2.71 14.37 -16.14
CA ASN A 295 -2.18 15.37 -17.06
C ASN A 295 -1.69 16.67 -16.39
N GLU A 296 -2.11 16.96 -15.16
CA GLU A 296 -1.58 18.08 -14.37
C GLU A 296 -0.15 17.80 -13.89
N PHE A 297 0.32 16.53 -13.91
CA PHE A 297 1.60 16.06 -13.37
C PHE A 297 2.52 15.42 -14.44
N THR A 298 2.41 15.85 -15.69
CA THR A 298 3.23 15.30 -16.79
C THR A 298 4.73 15.49 -16.62
N ASP A 299 5.15 16.48 -15.83
CA ASP A 299 6.57 16.71 -15.53
C ASP A 299 7.09 15.72 -14.46
N LYS A 300 6.19 15.05 -13.75
CA LYS A 300 6.54 14.11 -12.68
C LYS A 300 6.61 12.67 -13.17
N PHE A 301 5.70 12.28 -14.07
CA PHE A 301 5.58 10.89 -14.52
C PHE A 301 6.06 10.72 -15.96
N ASP A 302 6.98 9.78 -16.17
CA ASP A 302 7.35 9.35 -17.52
C ASP A 302 6.25 8.44 -18.09
N ILE A 303 5.40 9.00 -18.95
CA ILE A 303 4.33 8.26 -19.61
C ILE A 303 4.80 7.52 -20.88
N THR A 304 6.10 7.59 -21.22
CA THR A 304 6.65 6.94 -22.41
C THR A 304 7.14 5.51 -22.14
N ILE A 305 7.24 5.11 -20.87
CA ILE A 305 7.58 3.73 -20.49
C ILE A 305 6.53 2.77 -21.05
N ARG A 306 6.99 1.77 -21.78
CA ARG A 306 6.11 0.71 -22.28
C ARG A 306 5.72 -0.21 -21.13
N CYS A 307 4.49 -0.08 -20.64
CA CYS A 307 3.96 -0.93 -19.58
C CYS A 307 3.09 -2.06 -20.18
N THR A 308 3.28 -3.27 -19.66
CA THR A 308 2.31 -4.37 -19.72
C THR A 308 1.31 -4.22 -18.59
N SER A 309 0.31 -5.09 -18.54
CA SER A 309 -0.68 -5.15 -17.47
C SER A 309 -0.77 -6.57 -16.91
N ILE A 310 -1.51 -6.77 -15.84
CA ILE A 310 -1.71 -8.11 -15.26
C ILE A 310 -2.50 -9.03 -16.21
N GLU A 311 -3.33 -8.46 -17.10
CA GLU A 311 -4.10 -9.20 -18.13
C GLU A 311 -3.17 -9.88 -19.13
N ASP A 312 -2.00 -9.33 -19.42
CA ASP A 312 -0.99 -9.96 -20.27
C ASP A 312 -0.45 -11.27 -19.67
N PHE A 313 -0.68 -11.49 -18.37
CA PHE A 313 -0.32 -12.69 -17.62
C PHE A 313 -1.53 -13.58 -17.29
N GLY A 314 -2.72 -13.22 -17.78
CA GLY A 314 -3.97 -13.95 -17.56
C GLY A 314 -4.71 -13.60 -16.26
N GLY A 315 -4.45 -12.41 -15.70
CA GLY A 315 -4.97 -11.94 -14.42
C GLY A 315 -4.21 -12.53 -13.22
N TRP A 316 -4.49 -12.00 -12.02
CA TRP A 316 -3.73 -12.39 -10.82
C TRP A 316 -3.85 -13.86 -10.46
N LYS A 317 -5.00 -14.47 -10.60
CA LYS A 317 -5.19 -15.89 -10.30
C LYS A 317 -4.25 -16.81 -11.10
N GLU A 318 -4.13 -16.57 -12.41
CA GLU A 318 -3.24 -17.36 -13.28
C GLU A 318 -1.78 -16.98 -13.06
N ALA A 319 -1.47 -15.69 -12.93
CA ALA A 319 -0.12 -15.21 -12.69
C ALA A 319 0.44 -15.74 -11.36
N TYR A 320 -0.35 -15.70 -10.29
CA TYR A 320 0.09 -16.17 -8.99
C TYR A 320 0.38 -17.67 -9.01
N ARG A 321 -0.56 -18.46 -9.55
CA ARG A 321 -0.42 -19.92 -9.71
C ARG A 321 0.84 -20.28 -10.52
N LYS A 322 1.14 -19.54 -11.56
CA LYS A 322 2.23 -19.87 -12.48
C LYS A 322 3.59 -19.42 -11.98
N TYR A 323 3.64 -18.31 -11.26
CA TYR A 323 4.89 -17.65 -10.92
C TYR A 323 5.23 -17.65 -9.44
N PHE A 324 4.24 -17.63 -8.53
CA PHE A 324 4.46 -17.37 -7.11
C PHE A 324 3.97 -18.44 -6.14
N ASP A 325 3.09 -19.38 -6.54
CA ASP A 325 2.71 -20.53 -5.71
C ASP A 325 3.94 -21.37 -5.33
N ASP A 326 3.81 -22.20 -4.31
CA ASP A 326 4.89 -23.08 -3.88
C ASP A 326 5.33 -24.01 -5.00
N GLY A 327 6.63 -23.99 -5.28
CA GLY A 327 7.24 -24.73 -6.39
C GLY A 327 7.00 -24.10 -7.78
N ALA A 328 6.36 -22.93 -7.86
CA ALA A 328 6.18 -22.20 -9.12
C ALA A 328 7.49 -21.64 -9.68
N LEU A 329 7.41 -20.79 -10.70
CA LEU A 329 8.61 -20.34 -11.44
C LEU A 329 9.61 -19.63 -10.52
N PHE A 330 9.15 -18.73 -9.64
CA PHE A 330 10.05 -18.01 -8.74
C PHE A 330 10.88 -18.96 -7.89
N ASP A 331 10.26 -19.97 -7.26
CA ASP A 331 10.97 -20.96 -6.45
C ASP A 331 12.01 -21.76 -7.26
N ARG A 332 11.68 -22.11 -8.51
CA ARG A 332 12.61 -22.85 -9.37
C ARG A 332 13.83 -22.04 -9.79
N ILE A 333 13.67 -20.74 -10.05
CA ILE A 333 14.80 -19.90 -10.46
C ILE A 333 15.66 -19.44 -9.28
N TYR A 334 15.05 -19.21 -8.12
CA TYR A 334 15.78 -18.73 -6.94
C TYR A 334 16.53 -19.83 -6.18
N ASN A 335 15.97 -21.04 -6.14
CA ASN A 335 16.56 -22.19 -5.44
C ASN A 335 17.48 -23.07 -6.33
N SER A 336 17.82 -22.63 -7.54
CA SER A 336 18.52 -23.47 -8.54
C SER A 336 19.99 -23.10 -8.77
#